data_2cfb4226538cd4cb2b29a566770a68e6
#
_entry.id   2cfb4226538cd4cb2b29a566770a68e6
#
_cell.length_a   1.000
_cell.length_b   1.000
_cell.length_c   1.000
_cell.angle_alpha   90.00
_cell.angle_beta   90.00
_cell.angle_gamma   90.00
#
_symmetry.space_group_name_H-M   'P 1'
#
loop_
_entity.id
_entity.type
_entity.pdbx_description
1 polymer ?
#
loop_
_entity_poly.entity_id
_entity_poly.type
_entity_poly.pdbx_seq_one_letter_code
_entity_poly.pdbx_strand_id
1 'polypeptide(L)'
;VIDRVQYGYAEDLSGNPLYALTQLQDATINISAESTDATDNQGNLIKRFWKAKTGEFTANNAMINLNVIGAASGEGKRTASSTNKIKMPKIITVKAGAKATLTGVVDGTVKVNAFSANGSMGTAYEKDTAAATDKYALTEGGEFTPPTAAGVDTYIVMYEREVESGVAITNKADKFPQTVK
;
A
#
# COMPACT_ATOMS: atom_id res chain seq x y z
N VAL A 1 20.31 -29.19 -18.05
CA VAL A 1 20.09 -27.86 -18.63
C VAL A 1 18.74 -27.39 -18.15
N ILE A 2 18.69 -26.20 -17.50
CA ILE A 2 17.42 -25.57 -17.14
C ILE A 2 16.98 -24.75 -18.37
N ASP A 3 15.85 -25.11 -18.96
CA ASP A 3 15.31 -24.41 -20.12
C ASP A 3 14.63 -23.10 -19.71
N ARG A 4 13.77 -23.17 -18.69
CA ARG A 4 13.12 -21.99 -18.11
C ARG A 4 12.57 -22.27 -16.71
N VAL A 5 12.42 -21.20 -15.91
CA VAL A 5 11.70 -21.24 -14.63
C VAL A 5 10.29 -20.69 -14.87
N GLN A 6 9.27 -21.48 -14.60
CA GLN A 6 7.87 -21.09 -14.81
C GLN A 6 7.17 -20.65 -13.54
N TYR A 7 7.53 -21.25 -12.42
CA TYR A 7 6.88 -21.03 -11.12
C TYR A 7 7.93 -20.79 -10.05
N GLY A 8 7.56 -19.96 -9.10
CA GLY A 8 8.30 -19.76 -7.87
C GLY A 8 7.32 -19.64 -6.71
N TYR A 9 7.69 -20.15 -5.55
CA TYR A 9 6.95 -19.88 -4.33
C TYR A 9 7.92 -19.60 -3.19
N ALA A 10 7.45 -18.88 -2.18
CA ALA A 10 8.22 -18.60 -1.00
C ALA A 10 7.43 -19.01 0.24
N GLU A 11 8.16 -19.51 1.22
CA GLU A 11 7.68 -19.88 2.54
C GLU A 11 8.38 -19.03 3.60
N ASP A 12 7.76 -18.91 4.77
CA ASP A 12 8.44 -18.43 5.96
C ASP A 12 9.42 -19.49 6.51
N LEU A 13 10.19 -19.14 7.52
CA LEU A 13 11.15 -20.09 8.14
C LEU A 13 10.46 -21.28 8.82
N SER A 14 9.17 -21.19 9.11
CA SER A 14 8.34 -22.24 9.69
C SER A 14 7.71 -23.17 8.65
N GLY A 15 7.85 -22.84 7.35
CA GLY A 15 7.30 -23.62 6.25
C GLY A 15 5.88 -23.25 5.84
N ASN A 16 5.36 -22.10 6.29
CA ASN A 16 4.07 -21.62 5.82
C ASN A 16 4.23 -20.90 4.49
N PRO A 17 3.37 -21.17 3.49
CA PRO A 17 3.44 -20.50 2.20
C PRO A 17 3.06 -19.02 2.35
N LEU A 18 3.90 -18.14 1.82
CA LEU A 18 3.69 -16.69 1.79
C LEU A 18 3.09 -16.24 0.46
N TYR A 19 3.71 -16.66 -0.64
CA TYR A 19 3.21 -16.33 -1.98
C TYR A 19 3.71 -17.32 -3.03
N ALA A 20 2.98 -17.37 -4.15
CA ALA A 20 3.40 -18.09 -5.33
C ALA A 20 3.42 -17.15 -6.55
N LEU A 21 4.41 -17.31 -7.39
CA LEU A 21 4.60 -16.60 -8.65
C LEU A 21 4.38 -17.59 -9.76
N THR A 22 3.32 -17.43 -10.54
CA THR A 22 2.89 -18.41 -11.54
C THR A 22 3.14 -17.98 -12.98
N GLN A 23 3.64 -16.77 -13.19
CA GLN A 23 3.91 -16.19 -14.50
C GLN A 23 5.28 -15.50 -14.49
N LEU A 24 6.30 -16.26 -14.13
CA LEU A 24 7.66 -15.76 -14.09
C LEU A 24 8.20 -15.50 -15.50
N GLN A 25 8.85 -14.37 -15.65
CA GLN A 25 9.60 -13.95 -16.83
C GLN A 25 11.02 -13.58 -16.40
N ASP A 26 12.00 -13.85 -17.26
CA ASP A 26 13.39 -13.41 -17.09
C ASP A 26 14.00 -13.76 -15.71
N ALA A 27 13.74 -14.98 -15.22
CA ALA A 27 14.26 -15.41 -13.92
C ALA A 27 15.77 -15.63 -13.98
N THR A 28 16.50 -15.02 -13.05
CA THR A 28 17.97 -15.15 -12.93
C THR A 28 18.33 -15.55 -11.51
N ILE A 29 19.20 -16.53 -11.38
CA ILE A 29 19.81 -16.94 -10.11
C ILE A 29 21.29 -16.60 -10.16
N ASN A 30 21.74 -15.79 -9.23
CA ASN A 30 23.12 -15.39 -9.07
C ASN A 30 23.66 -15.95 -7.74
N ILE A 31 24.67 -16.80 -7.82
CA ILE A 31 25.30 -17.37 -6.62
C ILE A 31 26.75 -16.95 -6.62
N SER A 32 27.19 -16.25 -5.60
CA SER A 32 28.56 -15.78 -5.44
C SER A 32 29.13 -16.21 -4.10
N ALA A 33 30.44 -16.38 -4.07
CA ALA A 33 31.17 -16.60 -2.84
C ALA A 33 32.48 -15.80 -2.91
N GLU A 34 32.75 -15.03 -1.88
CA GLU A 34 34.04 -14.36 -1.73
C GLU A 34 35.10 -15.33 -1.22
N SER A 35 36.32 -15.15 -1.66
CA SER A 35 37.47 -15.90 -1.15
C SER A 35 38.61 -14.96 -0.78
N THR A 36 39.45 -15.40 0.12
CA THR A 36 40.73 -14.76 0.45
C THR A 36 41.82 -15.79 0.23
N ASP A 37 42.81 -15.41 -0.55
CA ASP A 37 43.94 -16.29 -0.87
C ASP A 37 45.13 -15.98 0.06
N ALA A 38 45.70 -17.00 0.62
CA ALA A 38 47.02 -16.96 1.26
C ALA A 38 48.10 -17.38 0.23
N THR A 39 49.04 -16.52 0.01
CA THR A 39 50.13 -16.74 -0.97
C THR A 39 51.46 -16.76 -0.25
N ASP A 40 52.46 -17.46 -0.83
CA ASP A 40 53.84 -17.38 -0.40
C ASP A 40 54.53 -16.07 -0.84
N ASN A 41 55.82 -15.90 -0.51
CA ASN A 41 56.58 -14.72 -0.87
C ASN A 41 56.90 -14.62 -2.38
N GLN A 42 56.63 -15.65 -3.15
CA GLN A 42 56.76 -15.71 -4.59
C GLN A 42 55.42 -15.52 -5.32
N GLY A 43 54.30 -15.35 -4.57
CA GLY A 43 52.97 -15.19 -5.13
C GLY A 43 52.24 -16.49 -5.43
N ASN A 44 52.77 -17.68 -5.06
CA ASN A 44 52.09 -18.92 -5.29
C ASN A 44 50.97 -19.14 -4.26
N LEU A 45 49.84 -19.62 -4.71
CA LEU A 45 48.69 -19.88 -3.86
C LEU A 45 49.01 -21.05 -2.86
N ILE A 46 49.03 -20.74 -1.56
CA ILE A 46 49.18 -21.75 -0.51
C ILE A 46 47.78 -22.33 -0.16
N LYS A 47 46.80 -21.44 0.08
CA LYS A 47 45.45 -21.85 0.50
C LYS A 47 44.42 -20.78 0.13
N ARG A 48 43.23 -21.20 -0.26
CA ARG A 48 42.06 -20.34 -0.45
C ARG A 48 41.07 -20.56 0.69
N PHE A 49 40.67 -19.46 1.33
CA PHE A 49 39.63 -19.43 2.36
C PHE A 49 38.35 -18.87 1.76
N TRP A 50 37.30 -19.66 1.79
CA TRP A 50 36.01 -19.23 1.31
C TRP A 50 35.21 -18.57 2.43
N LYS A 51 34.60 -17.44 2.13
CA LYS A 51 33.62 -16.78 2.99
C LYS A 51 32.22 -17.32 2.72
N ALA A 52 31.22 -16.77 3.42
CA ALA A 52 29.83 -17.15 3.22
C ALA A 52 29.38 -16.97 1.75
N LYS A 53 28.58 -17.90 1.26
CA LYS A 53 27.93 -17.78 -0.04
C LYS A 53 26.75 -16.83 0.07
N THR A 54 26.57 -16.01 -0.95
CA THR A 54 25.37 -15.19 -1.16
C THR A 54 24.64 -15.67 -2.40
N GLY A 55 23.32 -15.78 -2.31
CA GLY A 55 22.46 -16.10 -3.43
C GLY A 55 21.45 -14.98 -3.66
N GLU A 56 21.30 -14.56 -4.89
CA GLU A 56 20.30 -13.60 -5.32
C GLU A 56 19.43 -14.22 -6.41
N PHE A 57 18.12 -14.14 -6.19
CA PHE A 57 17.14 -14.54 -7.19
C PHE A 57 16.37 -13.31 -7.65
N THR A 58 16.43 -13.02 -8.93
CA THR A 58 15.69 -11.93 -9.57
C THR A 58 14.75 -12.50 -10.60
N ALA A 59 13.49 -12.08 -10.58
CA ALA A 59 12.52 -12.49 -11.58
C ALA A 59 11.47 -11.41 -11.78
N ASN A 60 10.98 -11.29 -13.01
CA ASN A 60 9.80 -10.50 -13.33
C ASN A 60 8.56 -11.39 -13.28
N ASN A 61 7.47 -10.90 -12.74
CA ASN A 61 6.18 -11.58 -12.80
C ASN A 61 5.19 -10.72 -13.58
N ALA A 62 4.47 -11.32 -14.53
CA ALA A 62 3.57 -10.60 -15.43
C ALA A 62 2.35 -9.99 -14.70
N MET A 63 2.03 -10.47 -13.51
CA MET A 63 0.89 -9.98 -12.71
C MET A 63 1.36 -9.45 -11.36
N ILE A 64 0.68 -8.39 -10.89
CA ILE A 64 0.89 -7.88 -9.54
C ILE A 64 0.35 -8.90 -8.53
N ASN A 65 1.22 -9.33 -7.61
CA ASN A 65 0.85 -10.25 -6.53
C ASN A 65 0.83 -9.50 -5.20
N LEU A 66 -0.35 -9.29 -4.63
CA LEU A 66 -0.53 -8.56 -3.38
C LEU A 66 0.10 -9.28 -2.17
N ASN A 67 0.28 -10.59 -2.23
CA ASN A 67 0.96 -11.33 -1.15
C ASN A 67 2.46 -11.01 -1.15
N VAL A 68 3.09 -10.85 -2.33
CA VAL A 68 4.50 -10.40 -2.44
C VAL A 68 4.67 -9.01 -1.82
N ILE A 69 3.76 -8.08 -2.15
CA ILE A 69 3.80 -6.73 -1.58
C ILE A 69 3.60 -6.78 -0.05
N GLY A 70 2.67 -7.62 0.42
CA GLY A 70 2.44 -7.84 1.85
C GLY A 70 3.67 -8.40 2.56
N ALA A 71 4.34 -9.40 2.00
CA ALA A 71 5.57 -9.97 2.54
C ALA A 71 6.72 -8.93 2.55
N ALA A 72 6.84 -8.15 1.48
CA ALA A 72 7.84 -7.08 1.38
C ALA A 72 7.60 -5.94 2.38
N SER A 73 6.34 -5.65 2.73
CA SER A 73 6.00 -4.64 3.76
C SER A 73 6.24 -5.11 5.19
N GLY A 74 6.44 -6.41 5.42
CA GLY A 74 6.62 -7.01 6.74
C GLY A 74 5.35 -7.18 7.58
N GLU A 75 4.21 -6.63 7.14
CA GLU A 75 2.92 -6.72 7.86
C GLU A 75 1.95 -7.74 7.24
N GLY A 76 2.24 -8.19 6.02
CA GLY A 76 1.35 -9.06 5.28
C GLY A 76 0.13 -8.35 4.69
N LYS A 77 -0.72 -9.14 4.10
CA LYS A 77 -1.97 -8.70 3.47
C LYS A 77 -3.14 -8.85 4.45
N ARG A 78 -3.90 -7.78 4.68
CA ARG A 78 -5.14 -7.82 5.45
C ARG A 78 -6.35 -7.75 4.51
N THR A 79 -7.21 -8.75 4.55
CA THR A 79 -8.46 -8.78 3.79
C THR A 79 -9.61 -8.31 4.68
N ALA A 80 -10.44 -7.41 4.17
CA ALA A 80 -11.62 -6.94 4.87
C ALA A 80 -12.71 -8.02 4.93
N SER A 81 -13.50 -7.97 5.98
CA SER A 81 -14.71 -8.78 6.17
C SER A 81 -15.73 -7.98 6.98
N SER A 82 -16.93 -8.51 7.16
CA SER A 82 -17.98 -7.90 8.01
C SER A 82 -17.53 -7.70 9.47
N THR A 83 -16.66 -8.58 9.98
CA THR A 83 -16.12 -8.50 11.34
C THR A 83 -14.78 -7.76 11.44
N ASN A 84 -14.06 -7.63 10.32
CA ASN A 84 -12.76 -6.96 10.26
C ASN A 84 -12.75 -5.97 9.10
N LYS A 85 -13.40 -4.84 9.30
CA LYS A 85 -13.46 -3.77 8.29
C LYS A 85 -12.11 -3.10 8.11
N ILE A 86 -11.86 -2.60 6.90
CA ILE A 86 -10.70 -1.75 6.62
C ILE A 86 -11.17 -0.33 6.27
N LYS A 87 -10.34 0.65 6.61
CA LYS A 87 -10.56 2.04 6.26
C LYS A 87 -9.98 2.32 4.88
N MET A 88 -10.80 2.89 4.01
CA MET A 88 -10.40 3.29 2.66
C MET A 88 -10.71 4.76 2.42
N PRO A 89 -9.78 5.54 1.87
CA PRO A 89 -10.05 6.92 1.49
C PRO A 89 -11.09 6.97 0.38
N LYS A 90 -12.01 7.94 0.47
CA LYS A 90 -12.95 8.28 -0.59
C LYS A 90 -12.96 9.76 -0.82
N ILE A 91 -13.03 10.15 -2.07
CA ILE A 91 -13.12 11.53 -2.52
C ILE A 91 -14.38 11.65 -3.37
N ILE A 92 -15.17 12.67 -3.09
CA ILE A 92 -16.33 13.04 -3.91
C ILE A 92 -16.35 14.55 -4.10
N THR A 93 -17.03 14.99 -5.14
CA THR A 93 -17.33 16.40 -5.35
C THR A 93 -18.83 16.63 -5.16
N VAL A 94 -19.18 17.71 -4.48
CA VAL A 94 -20.56 18.09 -4.17
C VAL A 94 -20.77 19.53 -4.63
N LYS A 95 -21.83 19.78 -5.40
CA LYS A 95 -22.19 21.14 -5.83
C LYS A 95 -22.75 21.94 -4.67
N ALA A 96 -22.53 23.24 -4.71
CA ALA A 96 -23.16 24.17 -3.77
C ALA A 96 -24.68 23.98 -3.75
N GLY A 97 -25.26 23.97 -2.56
CA GLY A 97 -26.68 23.76 -2.35
C GLY A 97 -27.19 22.32 -2.54
N ALA A 98 -26.37 21.40 -3.04
CA ALA A 98 -26.74 19.98 -3.14
C ALA A 98 -26.34 19.22 -1.88
N LYS A 99 -27.18 18.30 -1.41
CA LYS A 99 -26.83 17.35 -0.36
C LYS A 99 -26.23 16.07 -0.93
N ALA A 100 -25.40 15.40 -0.17
CA ALA A 100 -24.81 14.10 -0.53
C ALA A 100 -24.88 13.12 0.63
N THR A 101 -24.94 11.82 0.34
CA THR A 101 -24.85 10.78 1.36
C THR A 101 -23.44 10.20 1.39
N LEU A 102 -22.76 10.34 2.51
CA LEU A 102 -21.46 9.75 2.77
C LEU A 102 -21.67 8.40 3.49
N THR A 103 -21.34 7.31 2.84
CA THR A 103 -21.57 5.95 3.38
C THR A 103 -20.36 5.44 4.15
N GLY A 104 -20.58 4.88 5.33
CA GLY A 104 -19.54 4.24 6.13
C GLY A 104 -18.47 5.19 6.66
N VAL A 105 -18.81 6.45 6.85
CA VAL A 105 -17.89 7.51 7.30
C VAL A 105 -17.23 7.15 8.62
N VAL A 106 -15.92 7.26 8.68
CA VAL A 106 -15.16 7.23 9.94
C VAL A 106 -15.22 8.63 10.56
N ASP A 107 -15.74 8.73 11.77
CA ASP A 107 -15.85 10.04 12.44
C ASP A 107 -14.50 10.77 12.56
N GLY A 108 -14.53 12.09 12.44
CA GLY A 108 -13.34 12.93 12.50
C GLY A 108 -12.43 12.89 11.25
N THR A 109 -12.75 12.10 10.21
CA THR A 109 -11.89 12.01 9.01
C THR A 109 -12.34 12.88 7.85
N VAL A 110 -13.52 13.50 7.95
CA VAL A 110 -14.08 14.30 6.85
C VAL A 110 -13.37 15.64 6.76
N LYS A 111 -12.85 15.92 5.57
CA LYS A 111 -12.22 17.19 5.18
C LYS A 111 -12.96 17.75 3.99
N VAL A 112 -13.32 19.03 4.05
CA VAL A 112 -14.08 19.73 3.02
C VAL A 112 -13.33 20.97 2.59
N ASN A 113 -13.11 21.12 1.29
CA ASN A 113 -12.50 22.32 0.73
C ASN A 113 -13.33 22.84 -0.46
N ALA A 114 -13.28 24.14 -0.68
CA ALA A 114 -13.72 24.70 -1.96
C ALA A 114 -12.93 24.06 -3.10
N PHE A 115 -13.60 23.77 -4.22
CA PHE A 115 -12.97 23.12 -5.36
C PHE A 115 -13.32 23.88 -6.63
N SER A 116 -12.31 24.36 -7.32
CA SER A 116 -12.48 25.14 -8.55
C SER A 116 -12.42 24.26 -9.78
N ALA A 117 -13.00 24.74 -10.87
CA ALA A 117 -13.08 24.02 -12.15
C ALA A 117 -11.70 23.66 -12.75
N ASN A 118 -10.65 24.41 -12.40
CA ASN A 118 -9.26 24.13 -12.80
C ASN A 118 -8.56 23.04 -11.93
N GLY A 119 -9.29 22.44 -10.98
CA GLY A 119 -8.76 21.39 -10.11
C GLY A 119 -8.03 21.89 -8.86
N SER A 120 -8.01 23.19 -8.59
CA SER A 120 -7.36 23.71 -7.37
C SER A 120 -8.27 23.62 -6.14
N MET A 121 -7.64 23.31 -5.00
CA MET A 121 -8.28 23.33 -3.69
C MET A 121 -8.17 24.73 -3.11
N GLY A 122 -9.32 25.26 -2.65
CA GLY A 122 -9.41 26.54 -1.95
C GLY A 122 -9.59 26.38 -0.44
N THR A 123 -10.37 27.28 0.15
CA THR A 123 -10.64 27.37 1.58
C THR A 123 -11.12 26.03 2.15
N ALA A 124 -10.58 25.66 3.31
CA ALA A 124 -11.04 24.52 4.09
C ALA A 124 -12.21 24.95 5.01
N TYR A 125 -13.16 24.03 5.22
CA TYR A 125 -14.35 24.25 6.02
C TYR A 125 -14.40 23.28 7.20
N GLU A 126 -14.93 23.76 8.32
CA GLU A 126 -15.08 22.97 9.53
C GLU A 126 -16.48 22.37 9.65
N LYS A 127 -16.58 21.27 10.45
CA LYS A 127 -17.88 20.64 10.76
C LYS A 127 -18.62 21.43 11.83
N ASP A 128 -19.94 21.56 11.64
CA ASP A 128 -20.87 22.05 12.68
C ASP A 128 -22.18 21.25 12.63
N THR A 129 -23.09 21.55 13.54
CA THR A 129 -24.44 20.95 13.60
C THR A 129 -25.35 21.41 12.46
N ALA A 130 -25.12 22.61 11.96
CA ALA A 130 -25.82 23.20 10.81
C ALA A 130 -24.81 23.80 9.82
N ALA A 131 -25.13 23.70 8.52
CA ALA A 131 -24.32 24.33 7.48
C ALA A 131 -24.46 25.86 7.54
N ALA A 132 -23.32 26.56 7.40
CA ALA A 132 -23.21 28.00 7.38
C ALA A 132 -22.22 28.44 6.28
N THR A 133 -21.89 29.70 6.21
CA THR A 133 -20.98 30.24 5.19
C THR A 133 -19.58 29.60 5.25
N ASP A 134 -19.11 29.32 6.44
CA ASP A 134 -17.77 28.76 6.71
C ASP A 134 -17.79 27.33 7.26
N LYS A 135 -18.97 26.71 7.34
CA LYS A 135 -19.15 25.40 7.99
C LYS A 135 -20.04 24.46 7.19
N TYR A 136 -19.71 23.17 7.21
CA TYR A 136 -20.55 22.11 6.66
C TYR A 136 -21.27 21.35 7.79
N ALA A 137 -22.40 20.74 7.47
CA ALA A 137 -23.08 19.84 8.38
C ALA A 137 -22.96 18.39 7.91
N LEU A 138 -22.81 17.48 8.88
CA LEU A 138 -22.82 16.04 8.65
C LEU A 138 -23.59 15.36 9.78
N THR A 139 -24.68 14.70 9.43
CA THR A 139 -25.49 13.92 10.38
C THR A 139 -24.86 12.57 10.70
N GLU A 140 -25.26 11.92 11.78
CA GLU A 140 -24.86 10.54 12.11
C GLU A 140 -25.24 9.53 11.02
N GLY A 141 -26.32 9.78 10.28
CA GLY A 141 -26.75 8.98 9.13
C GLY A 141 -25.91 9.21 7.85
N GLY A 142 -24.89 10.08 7.91
CA GLY A 142 -24.02 10.36 6.77
C GLY A 142 -24.59 11.37 5.76
N GLU A 143 -25.70 12.08 6.07
CA GLU A 143 -26.17 13.14 5.22
C GLU A 143 -25.26 14.35 5.36
N PHE A 144 -24.59 14.70 4.27
CA PHE A 144 -23.70 15.84 4.14
C PHE A 144 -24.41 17.03 3.52
N THR A 145 -24.36 18.18 4.17
CA THR A 145 -24.81 19.46 3.64
C THR A 145 -23.61 20.39 3.48
N PRO A 146 -23.32 20.85 2.25
CA PRO A 146 -22.16 21.71 2.00
C PRO A 146 -22.30 23.09 2.63
N PRO A 147 -21.19 23.84 2.79
CA PRO A 147 -21.21 25.24 3.20
C PRO A 147 -22.00 26.10 2.21
N THR A 148 -22.44 27.29 2.67
CA THR A 148 -23.15 28.28 1.86
C THR A 148 -22.23 29.45 1.46
N ALA A 149 -20.95 29.18 1.22
CA ALA A 149 -19.96 30.20 0.89
C ALA A 149 -20.25 30.84 -0.47
N ALA A 150 -20.23 32.17 -0.52
CA ALA A 150 -20.44 32.91 -1.75
C ALA A 150 -19.30 32.69 -2.76
N GLY A 151 -19.65 32.50 -4.04
CA GLY A 151 -18.68 32.32 -5.11
C GLY A 151 -18.02 30.93 -5.17
N VAL A 152 -18.52 29.96 -4.41
CA VAL A 152 -18.08 28.57 -4.47
C VAL A 152 -19.16 27.71 -5.10
N ASP A 153 -18.87 27.14 -6.28
CA ASP A 153 -19.83 26.30 -7.03
C ASP A 153 -19.73 24.83 -6.66
N THR A 154 -18.55 24.38 -6.20
CA THR A 154 -18.27 22.97 -5.93
C THR A 154 -17.35 22.82 -4.71
N TYR A 155 -17.60 21.79 -3.94
CA TYR A 155 -16.79 21.38 -2.81
C TYR A 155 -16.21 20.00 -3.08
N ILE A 156 -14.93 19.78 -2.67
CA ILE A 156 -14.33 18.47 -2.62
C ILE A 156 -14.42 17.96 -1.17
N VAL A 157 -14.93 16.75 -1.01
CA VAL A 157 -15.09 16.09 0.29
C VAL A 157 -14.22 14.85 0.29
N MET A 158 -13.25 14.81 1.17
CA MET A 158 -12.33 13.70 1.39
C MET A 158 -12.63 13.07 2.75
N TYR A 159 -12.78 11.77 2.80
CA TYR A 159 -13.04 11.07 4.06
C TYR A 159 -12.59 9.61 3.99
N GLU A 160 -12.39 9.00 5.14
CA GLU A 160 -12.20 7.56 5.25
C GLU A 160 -13.55 6.88 5.45
N ARG A 161 -13.76 5.78 4.74
CA ARG A 161 -14.93 4.92 4.93
C ARG A 161 -14.52 3.53 5.34
N GLU A 162 -15.29 2.91 6.20
CA GLU A 162 -15.16 1.49 6.52
C GLU A 162 -15.80 0.64 5.44
N VAL A 163 -15.06 -0.36 4.95
CA VAL A 163 -15.53 -1.32 3.96
C VAL A 163 -15.34 -2.75 4.44
N GLU A 164 -16.28 -3.60 4.06
CA GLU A 164 -16.32 -5.04 4.38
C GLU A 164 -15.67 -5.90 3.30
N SER A 165 -15.25 -5.29 2.20
CA SER A 165 -14.56 -5.95 1.10
C SER A 165 -13.39 -5.11 0.64
N GLY A 166 -12.28 -5.75 0.34
CA GLY A 166 -11.06 -5.12 -0.13
C GLY A 166 -9.82 -5.68 0.56
N VAL A 167 -8.68 -5.18 0.16
CA VAL A 167 -7.37 -5.58 0.68
C VAL A 167 -6.61 -4.33 1.11
N ALA A 168 -6.01 -4.39 2.28
CA ALA A 168 -5.08 -3.37 2.77
C ALA A 168 -3.70 -3.98 3.00
N ILE A 169 -2.67 -3.26 2.58
CA ILE A 169 -1.28 -3.53 2.89
C ILE A 169 -0.73 -2.25 3.50
N THR A 170 -0.22 -2.36 4.71
CA THR A 170 0.35 -1.22 5.44
C THR A 170 1.87 -1.34 5.42
N ASN A 171 2.57 -0.29 4.99
CA ASN A 171 4.01 -0.22 5.09
C ASN A 171 4.36 0.69 6.28
N LYS A 172 4.91 0.10 7.34
CA LYS A 172 5.34 0.81 8.55
C LYS A 172 6.85 0.89 8.62
N ALA A 173 7.37 2.00 9.12
CA ALA A 173 8.80 2.26 9.20
C ALA A 173 9.56 1.30 10.16
N ASP A 174 8.85 0.69 11.11
CA ASP A 174 9.39 -0.26 12.09
C ASP A 174 9.28 -1.74 11.67
N LYS A 175 8.73 -1.99 10.47
CA LYS A 175 8.57 -3.34 9.92
C LYS A 175 9.54 -3.57 8.77
N PHE A 176 10.10 -4.76 8.75
CA PHE A 176 11.04 -5.20 7.73
C PHE A 176 10.44 -6.30 6.87
N PRO A 177 10.91 -6.49 5.64
CA PRO A 177 10.49 -7.59 4.79
C PRO A 177 10.57 -8.94 5.52
N GLN A 178 9.60 -9.80 5.28
CA GLN A 178 9.60 -11.14 5.86
C GLN A 178 10.77 -11.95 5.31
N THR A 179 11.46 -12.67 6.20
CA THR A 179 12.50 -13.60 5.79
C THR A 179 11.85 -14.81 5.11
N VAL A 180 12.33 -15.15 3.93
CA VAL A 180 11.80 -16.25 3.10
C VAL A 180 12.86 -17.34 2.90
N LYS A 181 12.42 -18.57 2.63
CA LYS A 181 13.23 -19.69 2.14
C LYS A 181 12.61 -20.27 0.86
#